data_1a2f3f56438a120310ef12bb950c0803
#
_entry.id   1a2f3f56438a120310ef12bb950c0803
#
_cell.length_a   1.000
_cell.length_b   1.000
_cell.length_c   1.000
_cell.angle_alpha   90.00
_cell.angle_beta   90.00
_cell.angle_gamma   90.00
#
_symmetry.space_group_name_H-M   'P 1'
#
loop_
_entity.id
_entity.type
_entity.pdbx_description
1 polymer ?
#
loop_
_entity_poly.entity_id
_entity_poly.type
_entity_poly.pdbx_seq_one_letter_code
_entity_poly.pdbx_strand_id
1 'polypeptide(L)'
;LAQGELKELTSLLQNREGGLLAAVINEASQEASVQNAAAGFFPAQIRLPALSEWSLSDRLNLIRRFFTQEAGCVGKKIIVGSELLICLLLYPCRENLRQLHTDIRMGCANAYMRCYEQKTDSLTVTASDMPDYVRRGLLSIKEHRTEIEELIPQNYNFSFSSQGVHAQRLESADIKDNLYQYINSRTSELLQRGIPAADVNDLIVLDINNAFSHYSGGLARRVVNKSQLAKLVDDRLIRLVEAFLQQAEQHFSRLYPAATFYGLCLHLSNVLQHTDSVERRLTSDQLLQIINTHKNEYAFSSQLITNVEKEFNVTLRPEESAFVALFLCEDGAETND
;
A
#
# COMPACT_ATOMS: atom_id res chain seq x y z
N LEU A 1 27.23 -15.03 -30.78
CA LEU A 1 27.85 -14.96 -32.10
C LEU A 1 29.34 -14.68 -31.91
N ALA A 2 30.22 -15.53 -32.50
CA ALA A 2 31.65 -15.27 -32.46
C ALA A 2 31.99 -13.99 -33.27
N GLN A 3 33.04 -13.27 -32.87
CA GLN A 3 33.47 -12.01 -33.49
C GLN A 3 33.61 -12.10 -35.04
N GLY A 4 33.90 -13.30 -35.55
CA GLY A 4 33.98 -13.61 -37.00
C GLY A 4 32.60 -13.54 -37.70
N GLU A 5 31.58 -14.12 -37.06
CA GLU A 5 30.21 -14.15 -37.62
C GLU A 5 29.55 -12.74 -37.66
N LEU A 6 29.92 -11.90 -36.70
CA LEU A 6 29.43 -10.49 -36.69
C LEU A 6 30.04 -9.68 -37.85
N LYS A 7 31.32 -9.89 -38.14
CA LYS A 7 32.01 -9.26 -39.28
C LYS A 7 31.45 -9.72 -40.63
N GLU A 8 31.12 -11.00 -40.74
CA GLU A 8 30.56 -11.58 -41.95
C GLU A 8 29.14 -11.10 -42.21
N LEU A 9 28.31 -11.06 -41.21
CA LEU A 9 26.94 -10.47 -41.21
C LEU A 9 27.00 -8.97 -41.63
N THR A 10 27.94 -8.21 -41.11
CA THR A 10 28.06 -6.79 -41.39
C THR A 10 28.54 -6.55 -42.82
N SER A 11 29.46 -7.36 -43.35
CA SER A 11 29.92 -7.28 -44.75
C SER A 11 28.80 -7.62 -45.74
N LEU A 12 27.92 -8.59 -45.38
CA LEU A 12 26.76 -8.96 -46.18
C LEU A 12 25.68 -7.87 -46.20
N LEU A 13 25.60 -7.07 -45.15
CA LEU A 13 24.59 -6.02 -44.98
C LEU A 13 25.05 -4.67 -45.57
N GLN A 14 26.33 -4.37 -45.56
CA GLN A 14 26.89 -3.17 -46.23
C GLN A 14 26.73 -3.18 -47.75
N ASN A 15 26.51 -4.34 -48.34
CA ASN A 15 26.30 -4.50 -49.79
C ASN A 15 24.82 -4.47 -50.22
N ARG A 16 23.86 -4.22 -49.30
CA ARG A 16 22.43 -4.09 -49.64
C ARG A 16 21.99 -2.64 -49.65
N GLU A 17 21.63 -2.11 -50.80
CA GLU A 17 20.94 -0.84 -50.92
C GLU A 17 19.54 -0.92 -50.27
N GLY A 18 19.31 -0.11 -49.26
CA GLY A 18 17.96 0.14 -48.73
C GLY A 18 17.41 -0.80 -47.65
N GLY A 19 18.22 -1.32 -46.74
CA GLY A 19 17.76 -2.14 -45.59
C GLY A 19 17.95 -1.46 -44.22
N LEU A 20 16.98 -1.60 -43.30
CA LEU A 20 17.14 -1.30 -41.88
C LEU A 20 17.66 -2.58 -41.14
N LEU A 21 18.80 -2.47 -40.46
CA LEU A 21 19.32 -3.50 -39.58
C LEU A 21 19.10 -3.12 -38.12
N ALA A 22 18.42 -3.96 -37.35
CA ALA A 22 18.32 -3.85 -35.91
C ALA A 22 18.92 -5.08 -35.25
N ALA A 23 19.76 -4.88 -34.25
CA ALA A 23 20.32 -5.94 -33.43
C ALA A 23 19.94 -5.72 -31.96
N VAL A 24 19.61 -6.80 -31.23
CA VAL A 24 19.35 -6.78 -29.81
C VAL A 24 20.47 -7.50 -29.09
N ILE A 25 21.14 -6.80 -28.18
CA ILE A 25 22.25 -7.34 -27.38
C ILE A 25 21.80 -7.41 -25.93
N ASN A 26 22.03 -8.58 -25.29
CA ASN A 26 21.78 -8.72 -23.86
C ASN A 26 23.04 -8.30 -23.07
N GLU A 27 22.91 -7.25 -22.25
CA GLU A 27 24.03 -6.76 -21.40
C GLU A 27 24.52 -7.80 -20.37
N ALA A 28 23.74 -8.84 -20.07
CA ALA A 28 24.14 -9.91 -19.15
C ALA A 28 25.29 -10.79 -19.72
N SER A 29 25.55 -10.74 -21.03
CA SER A 29 26.73 -11.32 -21.60
C SER A 29 27.93 -10.40 -21.39
N GLN A 30 28.73 -10.67 -20.37
CA GLN A 30 29.89 -9.86 -19.89
C GLN A 30 31.08 -9.74 -20.88
N GLU A 31 30.92 -10.02 -22.14
CA GLU A 31 31.98 -9.80 -23.11
C GLU A 31 31.97 -8.37 -23.61
N ALA A 32 32.71 -7.49 -22.92
CA ALA A 32 32.99 -6.13 -23.35
C ALA A 32 33.44 -6.02 -24.83
N SER A 33 34.01 -7.11 -25.36
CA SER A 33 34.41 -7.27 -26.76
C SER A 33 33.22 -7.22 -27.73
N VAL A 34 32.06 -7.76 -27.37
CA VAL A 34 30.86 -7.78 -28.22
C VAL A 34 30.19 -6.41 -28.20
N GLN A 35 30.17 -5.73 -27.05
CA GLN A 35 29.60 -4.38 -26.93
C GLN A 35 30.43 -3.36 -27.73
N ASN A 36 31.75 -3.42 -27.63
CA ASN A 36 32.66 -2.54 -28.37
C ASN A 36 32.63 -2.82 -29.88
N ALA A 37 32.48 -4.06 -30.29
CA ALA A 37 32.33 -4.42 -31.70
C ALA A 37 30.99 -3.92 -32.27
N ALA A 38 29.89 -4.09 -31.52
CA ALA A 38 28.58 -3.59 -31.93
C ALA A 38 28.53 -2.07 -32.04
N ALA A 39 29.20 -1.35 -31.11
CA ALA A 39 29.25 0.11 -31.11
C ALA A 39 29.84 0.68 -32.40
N GLY A 40 30.77 -0.02 -33.04
CA GLY A 40 31.35 0.41 -34.32
C GLY A 40 30.44 0.23 -35.55
N PHE A 41 29.43 -0.65 -35.46
CA PHE A 41 28.56 -0.98 -36.60
C PHE A 41 27.18 -0.33 -36.56
N PHE A 42 26.71 0.05 -35.35
CA PHE A 42 25.39 0.66 -35.19
C PHE A 42 25.51 2.12 -34.75
N PRO A 43 25.18 3.08 -35.67
CA PRO A 43 25.30 4.51 -35.36
C PRO A 43 24.25 4.99 -34.33
N ALA A 44 23.17 4.26 -34.20
CA ALA A 44 22.13 4.53 -33.19
C ALA A 44 22.05 3.38 -32.19
N GLN A 45 22.20 3.67 -30.91
CA GLN A 45 22.10 2.71 -29.82
C GLN A 45 21.00 3.15 -28.88
N ILE A 46 20.08 2.25 -28.57
CA ILE A 46 19.02 2.46 -27.60
C ILE A 46 19.23 1.47 -26.47
N ARG A 47 19.56 1.99 -25.28
CA ARG A 47 19.63 1.19 -24.08
C ARG A 47 18.24 1.04 -23.48
N LEU A 48 17.77 -0.19 -23.30
CA LEU A 48 16.55 -0.48 -22.55
C LEU A 48 16.94 -0.63 -21.07
N PRO A 49 16.39 0.20 -20.17
CA PRO A 49 16.71 0.08 -18.75
C PRO A 49 16.19 -1.24 -18.18
N ALA A 50 16.88 -1.78 -17.17
CA ALA A 50 16.40 -2.93 -16.40
C ALA A 50 15.12 -2.56 -15.65
N LEU A 51 14.27 -3.55 -15.36
CA LEU A 51 13.00 -3.31 -14.64
C LEU A 51 13.21 -2.71 -13.24
N SER A 52 14.38 -2.93 -12.63
CA SER A 52 14.80 -2.32 -11.37
C SER A 52 15.06 -0.80 -11.47
N GLU A 53 15.30 -0.30 -12.68
CA GLU A 53 15.53 1.12 -12.96
C GLU A 53 14.23 1.86 -13.32
N TRP A 54 13.11 1.13 -13.45
CA TRP A 54 11.82 1.72 -13.79
C TRP A 54 11.19 2.40 -12.58
N SER A 55 10.39 3.45 -12.82
CA SER A 55 9.53 4.02 -11.79
C SER A 55 8.52 2.97 -11.29
N LEU A 56 8.11 3.06 -10.02
CA LEU A 56 7.08 2.16 -9.49
C LEU A 56 5.76 2.32 -10.25
N SER A 57 5.46 3.53 -10.75
CA SER A 57 4.28 3.80 -11.57
C SER A 57 4.31 3.03 -12.89
N ASP A 58 5.44 3.06 -13.63
CA ASP A 58 5.57 2.33 -14.88
C ASP A 58 5.51 0.82 -14.68
N ARG A 59 6.18 0.34 -13.61
CA ARG A 59 6.13 -1.07 -13.22
C ARG A 59 4.71 -1.51 -12.86
N LEU A 60 3.94 -0.67 -12.15
CA LEU A 60 2.55 -0.95 -11.82
C LEU A 60 1.68 -1.04 -13.08
N ASN A 61 1.87 -0.14 -14.04
CA ASN A 61 1.16 -0.17 -15.31
C ASN A 61 1.46 -1.45 -16.10
N LEU A 62 2.70 -1.93 -16.05
CA LEU A 62 3.09 -3.19 -16.66
C LEU A 62 2.42 -4.39 -15.97
N ILE A 63 2.40 -4.42 -14.62
CA ILE A 63 1.71 -5.47 -13.84
C ILE A 63 0.22 -5.50 -14.20
N ARG A 64 -0.44 -4.34 -14.27
CA ARG A 64 -1.83 -4.22 -14.68
C ARG A 64 -2.08 -4.78 -16.07
N ARG A 65 -1.18 -4.49 -16.99
CA ARG A 65 -1.24 -5.00 -18.37
C ARG A 65 -1.12 -6.52 -18.42
N PHE A 66 -0.21 -7.12 -17.66
CA PHE A 66 -0.04 -8.56 -17.62
C PHE A 66 -1.26 -9.26 -17.01
N PHE A 67 -1.82 -8.77 -15.91
CA PHE A 67 -3.07 -9.33 -15.36
C PHE A 67 -4.25 -9.21 -16.33
N THR A 68 -4.36 -8.11 -17.07
CA THR A 68 -5.39 -7.93 -18.11
C THR A 68 -5.23 -8.95 -19.23
N GLN A 69 -3.99 -9.21 -19.65
CA GLN A 69 -3.68 -10.22 -20.66
C GLN A 69 -4.03 -11.63 -20.18
N GLU A 70 -3.65 -11.99 -18.95
CA GLU A 70 -3.98 -13.29 -18.36
C GLU A 70 -5.50 -13.46 -18.16
N ALA A 71 -6.23 -12.40 -17.79
CA ALA A 71 -7.68 -12.42 -17.71
C ALA A 71 -8.32 -12.75 -19.07
N GLY A 72 -7.79 -12.22 -20.16
CA GLY A 72 -8.19 -12.58 -21.53
C GLY A 72 -7.89 -14.02 -21.87
N CYS A 73 -6.74 -14.56 -21.46
CA CYS A 73 -6.36 -15.96 -21.70
C CYS A 73 -7.22 -16.94 -20.90
N VAL A 74 -7.53 -16.64 -19.64
CA VAL A 74 -8.34 -17.51 -18.76
C VAL A 74 -9.84 -17.39 -19.05
N GLY A 75 -10.27 -16.30 -19.68
CA GLY A 75 -11.69 -16.02 -19.97
C GLY A 75 -12.52 -15.69 -18.71
N LYS A 76 -11.86 -15.32 -17.59
CA LYS A 76 -12.49 -14.94 -16.32
C LYS A 76 -11.95 -13.62 -15.84
N LYS A 77 -12.72 -12.92 -14.99
CA LYS A 77 -12.19 -11.77 -14.26
C LYS A 77 -11.13 -12.24 -13.26
N ILE A 78 -9.98 -11.58 -13.22
CA ILE A 78 -8.93 -11.82 -12.22
C ILE A 78 -9.04 -10.75 -11.14
N ILE A 79 -9.15 -11.18 -9.88
CA ILE A 79 -9.22 -10.30 -8.72
C ILE A 79 -7.92 -10.40 -7.95
N VAL A 80 -7.30 -9.26 -7.66
CA VAL A 80 -6.00 -9.15 -6.98
C VAL A 80 -6.10 -8.11 -5.87
N GLY A 81 -5.68 -8.43 -4.67
CA GLY A 81 -5.64 -7.48 -3.55
C GLY A 81 -4.44 -6.51 -3.66
N SER A 82 -4.54 -5.38 -2.97
CA SER A 82 -3.47 -4.37 -2.88
C SER A 82 -2.15 -4.99 -2.45
N GLU A 83 -2.18 -5.88 -1.47
CA GLU A 83 -1.01 -6.56 -0.89
C GLU A 83 -0.22 -7.34 -1.94
N LEU A 84 -0.90 -8.06 -2.85
CA LEU A 84 -0.22 -8.80 -3.92
C LEU A 84 0.38 -7.86 -4.96
N LEU A 85 -0.31 -6.76 -5.29
CA LEU A 85 0.26 -5.76 -6.19
C LEU A 85 1.53 -5.14 -5.60
N ILE A 86 1.57 -4.88 -4.29
CA ILE A 86 2.76 -4.38 -3.60
C ILE A 86 3.89 -5.40 -3.64
N CYS A 87 3.61 -6.69 -3.40
CA CYS A 87 4.61 -7.76 -3.55
C CYS A 87 5.26 -7.73 -4.93
N LEU A 88 4.44 -7.71 -6.00
CA LEU A 88 4.89 -7.70 -7.39
C LEU A 88 5.58 -6.38 -7.78
N LEU A 89 5.24 -5.29 -7.11
CA LEU A 89 5.84 -3.99 -7.35
C LEU A 89 7.26 -3.90 -6.80
N LEU A 90 7.50 -4.52 -5.63
CA LEU A 90 8.73 -4.33 -4.87
C LEU A 90 9.75 -5.48 -4.98
N TYR A 91 9.31 -6.71 -5.36
CA TYR A 91 10.27 -7.82 -5.40
C TYR A 91 11.37 -7.61 -6.45
N PRO A 92 12.61 -8.07 -6.19
CA PRO A 92 13.71 -7.95 -7.13
C PRO A 92 13.51 -8.91 -8.31
N CYS A 93 13.09 -8.37 -9.45
CA CYS A 93 12.82 -9.10 -10.67
C CYS A 93 14.12 -9.20 -11.52
N ARG A 94 14.99 -10.16 -11.24
CA ARG A 94 16.33 -10.26 -11.82
C ARG A 94 16.36 -10.55 -13.32
N GLU A 95 15.36 -11.29 -13.83
CA GLU A 95 15.23 -11.60 -15.26
C GLU A 95 14.28 -10.61 -15.97
N ASN A 96 14.06 -9.43 -15.41
CA ASN A 96 13.27 -8.36 -16.00
C ASN A 96 11.82 -8.76 -16.37
N LEU A 97 11.33 -8.25 -17.48
CA LEU A 97 9.95 -8.41 -17.95
C LEU A 97 9.51 -9.87 -18.07
N ARG A 98 10.42 -10.74 -18.50
CA ARG A 98 10.15 -12.16 -18.69
C ARG A 98 9.79 -12.83 -17.37
N GLN A 99 10.58 -12.56 -16.33
CA GLN A 99 10.32 -13.11 -15.00
C GLN A 99 8.98 -12.60 -14.45
N LEU A 100 8.76 -11.28 -14.49
CA LEU A 100 7.52 -10.68 -13.99
C LEU A 100 6.28 -11.29 -14.66
N HIS A 101 6.31 -11.44 -15.99
CA HIS A 101 5.21 -12.07 -16.73
C HIS A 101 5.01 -13.54 -16.36
N THR A 102 6.11 -14.29 -16.23
CA THR A 102 6.06 -15.71 -15.86
C THR A 102 5.52 -15.89 -14.44
N ASP A 103 5.95 -15.06 -13.48
CA ASP A 103 5.50 -15.12 -12.10
C ASP A 103 3.99 -14.81 -11.99
N ILE A 104 3.51 -13.79 -12.67
CA ILE A 104 2.08 -13.46 -12.72
C ILE A 104 1.28 -14.62 -13.33
N ARG A 105 1.74 -15.15 -14.43
CA ARG A 105 1.09 -16.29 -15.11
C ARG A 105 1.05 -17.54 -14.23
N MET A 106 2.14 -17.83 -13.52
CA MET A 106 2.21 -18.95 -12.58
C MET A 106 1.23 -18.75 -11.42
N GLY A 107 1.18 -17.55 -10.84
CA GLY A 107 0.21 -17.23 -9.79
C GLY A 107 -1.24 -17.40 -10.26
N CYS A 108 -1.56 -16.94 -11.47
CA CYS A 108 -2.89 -17.15 -12.07
C CYS A 108 -3.20 -18.63 -12.28
N ALA A 109 -2.22 -19.43 -12.72
CA ALA A 109 -2.39 -20.88 -12.89
C ALA A 109 -2.61 -21.59 -11.54
N ASN A 110 -1.85 -21.26 -10.51
CA ASN A 110 -2.01 -21.81 -9.16
C ASN A 110 -3.39 -21.48 -8.59
N ALA A 111 -3.82 -20.22 -8.71
CA ALA A 111 -5.13 -19.79 -8.28
C ALA A 111 -6.24 -20.52 -9.05
N TYR A 112 -6.07 -20.73 -10.35
CA TYR A 112 -7.01 -21.48 -11.17
C TYR A 112 -7.13 -22.93 -10.70
N MET A 113 -6.02 -23.60 -10.44
CA MET A 113 -6.01 -24.96 -9.90
C MET A 113 -6.69 -25.06 -8.55
N ARG A 114 -6.44 -24.09 -7.65
CA ARG A 114 -7.07 -24.02 -6.32
C ARG A 114 -8.59 -23.84 -6.40
N CYS A 115 -9.07 -23.06 -7.38
CA CYS A 115 -10.49 -22.73 -7.54
C CYS A 115 -11.18 -23.59 -8.62
N TYR A 116 -10.53 -24.65 -9.13
CA TYR A 116 -11.05 -25.43 -10.26
C TYR A 116 -12.44 -26.01 -10.02
N GLU A 117 -12.71 -26.48 -8.80
CA GLU A 117 -14.00 -27.04 -8.41
C GLU A 117 -15.07 -25.95 -8.15
N GLN A 118 -14.65 -24.72 -7.95
CA GLN A 118 -15.55 -23.59 -7.71
C GLN A 118 -15.97 -22.98 -9.04
N LYS A 119 -17.23 -23.17 -9.43
CA LYS A 119 -17.83 -22.58 -10.65
C LYS A 119 -18.06 -21.07 -10.47
N THR A 120 -16.99 -20.30 -10.22
CA THR A 120 -17.05 -18.84 -10.09
C THR A 120 -16.67 -18.17 -11.41
N ASP A 121 -17.30 -17.04 -11.73
CA ASP A 121 -16.99 -16.21 -12.90
C ASP A 121 -15.71 -15.36 -12.70
N SER A 122 -15.12 -15.39 -11.51
CA SER A 122 -13.93 -14.66 -11.17
C SER A 122 -12.86 -15.56 -10.54
N LEU A 123 -11.61 -15.23 -10.76
CA LEU A 123 -10.43 -15.89 -10.23
C LEU A 123 -9.73 -14.95 -9.26
N THR A 124 -9.74 -15.27 -7.97
CA THR A 124 -9.00 -14.50 -6.96
C THR A 124 -7.59 -15.05 -6.85
N VAL A 125 -6.59 -14.20 -7.18
CA VAL A 125 -5.17 -14.49 -7.04
C VAL A 125 -4.67 -13.82 -5.76
N THR A 126 -4.02 -14.60 -4.90
CA THR A 126 -3.52 -14.16 -3.59
C THR A 126 -2.00 -14.34 -3.50
N ALA A 127 -1.38 -13.81 -2.47
CA ALA A 127 0.06 -13.97 -2.26
C ALA A 127 0.47 -15.43 -2.04
N SER A 128 -0.43 -16.30 -1.55
CA SER A 128 -0.17 -17.74 -1.42
C SER A 128 -0.04 -18.46 -2.77
N ASP A 129 -0.59 -17.89 -3.84
CA ASP A 129 -0.47 -18.45 -5.19
C ASP A 129 0.87 -18.10 -5.84
N MET A 130 1.65 -17.19 -5.22
CA MET A 130 2.93 -16.72 -5.73
C MET A 130 4.13 -17.44 -5.09
N PRO A 131 5.27 -17.52 -5.80
CA PRO A 131 6.53 -18.00 -5.22
C PRO A 131 6.95 -17.14 -4.00
N ASP A 132 7.67 -17.76 -3.06
CA ASP A 132 8.14 -17.09 -1.84
C ASP A 132 9.00 -15.85 -2.11
N TYR A 133 9.82 -15.87 -3.17
CA TYR A 133 10.65 -14.73 -3.51
C TYR A 133 9.84 -13.50 -3.96
N VAL A 134 8.64 -13.68 -4.52
CA VAL A 134 7.73 -12.57 -4.85
C VAL A 134 7.17 -11.97 -3.55
N ARG A 135 6.76 -12.81 -2.61
CA ARG A 135 6.25 -12.36 -1.30
C ARG A 135 7.28 -11.56 -0.50
N ARG A 136 8.58 -11.90 -0.65
CA ARG A 136 9.69 -11.14 -0.03
C ARG A 136 9.83 -9.71 -0.52
N GLY A 137 9.13 -9.32 -1.58
CA GLY A 137 9.04 -7.92 -2.00
C GLY A 137 8.57 -6.97 -0.88
N LEU A 138 7.75 -7.48 0.04
CA LEU A 138 7.28 -6.70 1.20
C LEU A 138 8.39 -6.22 2.14
N LEU A 139 9.56 -6.86 2.14
CA LEU A 139 10.70 -6.42 2.96
C LEU A 139 11.17 -5.00 2.61
N SER A 140 10.95 -4.53 1.38
CA SER A 140 11.32 -3.19 0.92
C SER A 140 10.19 -2.16 1.08
N ILE A 141 9.07 -2.51 1.72
CA ILE A 141 7.90 -1.64 1.82
C ILE A 141 8.20 -0.33 2.57
N LYS A 142 9.08 -0.40 3.58
CA LYS A 142 9.45 0.76 4.41
C LYS A 142 10.21 1.84 3.62
N GLU A 143 10.99 1.41 2.62
CA GLU A 143 11.81 2.29 1.79
C GLU A 143 10.96 3.06 0.76
N HIS A 144 9.82 2.49 0.36
CA HIS A 144 8.95 2.99 -0.70
C HIS A 144 7.56 3.40 -0.21
N ARG A 145 7.38 3.59 1.09
CA ARG A 145 6.06 3.75 1.72
C ARG A 145 5.24 4.87 1.10
N THR A 146 5.78 6.07 1.01
CA THR A 146 5.06 7.25 0.48
C THR A 146 4.63 7.03 -0.98
N GLU A 147 5.53 6.49 -1.80
CA GLU A 147 5.23 6.24 -3.21
C GLU A 147 4.17 5.15 -3.39
N ILE A 148 4.18 4.12 -2.51
CA ILE A 148 3.15 3.06 -2.51
C ILE A 148 1.79 3.62 -2.11
N GLU A 149 1.72 4.45 -1.07
CA GLU A 149 0.49 5.07 -0.59
C GLU A 149 -0.18 5.91 -1.69
N GLU A 150 0.60 6.60 -2.52
CA GLU A 150 0.09 7.36 -3.67
C GLU A 150 -0.37 6.47 -4.84
N LEU A 151 0.32 5.36 -5.10
CA LEU A 151 0.09 4.53 -6.28
C LEU A 151 -0.98 3.46 -6.09
N ILE A 152 -1.04 2.86 -4.91
CA ILE A 152 -1.91 1.72 -4.60
C ILE A 152 -2.74 2.03 -3.37
N PRO A 153 -4.02 2.36 -3.55
CA PRO A 153 -4.91 2.51 -2.41
C PRO A 153 -5.01 1.20 -1.64
N GLN A 154 -4.84 1.28 -0.33
CA GLN A 154 -4.86 0.12 0.54
C GLN A 154 -6.29 -0.39 0.72
N ASN A 155 -6.40 -1.68 1.04
CA ASN A 155 -7.69 -2.35 1.22
C ASN A 155 -8.61 -2.28 -0.02
N TYR A 156 -8.01 -2.44 -1.21
CA TYR A 156 -8.74 -2.54 -2.47
C TYR A 156 -8.51 -3.89 -3.14
N ASN A 157 -9.54 -4.38 -3.80
CA ASN A 157 -9.42 -5.41 -4.81
C ASN A 157 -9.42 -4.76 -6.20
N PHE A 158 -8.45 -5.16 -6.99
CA PHE A 158 -8.35 -4.76 -8.40
C PHE A 158 -8.90 -5.89 -9.26
N SER A 159 -9.90 -5.59 -10.07
CA SER A 159 -10.51 -6.53 -11.00
C SER A 159 -9.99 -6.27 -12.40
N PHE A 160 -9.36 -7.27 -12.99
CA PHE A 160 -8.80 -7.25 -14.33
C PHE A 160 -9.70 -8.08 -15.28
N SER A 161 -10.04 -7.50 -16.40
CA SER A 161 -10.83 -8.15 -17.44
C SER A 161 -10.35 -7.72 -18.84
N SER A 162 -10.78 -8.40 -19.88
CA SER A 162 -10.51 -7.98 -21.26
C SER A 162 -11.03 -6.58 -21.61
N GLN A 163 -11.96 -6.05 -20.79
CA GLN A 163 -12.54 -4.71 -20.97
C GLN A 163 -11.81 -3.61 -20.18
N GLY A 164 -10.87 -3.97 -19.28
CA GLY A 164 -10.10 -3.02 -18.50
C GLY A 164 -9.91 -3.41 -17.03
N VAL A 165 -9.44 -2.45 -16.26
CA VAL A 165 -9.13 -2.58 -14.83
C VAL A 165 -10.13 -1.77 -14.03
N HIS A 166 -10.76 -2.40 -13.04
CA HIS A 166 -11.63 -1.73 -12.09
C HIS A 166 -11.08 -1.94 -10.67
N ALA A 167 -10.91 -0.86 -9.93
CA ALA A 167 -10.58 -0.92 -8.52
C ALA A 167 -11.88 -0.85 -7.71
N GLN A 168 -12.10 -1.83 -6.84
CA GLN A 168 -13.22 -1.84 -5.92
C GLN A 168 -12.68 -1.89 -4.50
N ARG A 169 -13.10 -0.95 -3.68
CA ARG A 169 -12.80 -1.01 -2.26
C ARG A 169 -13.38 -2.29 -1.68
N LEU A 170 -12.56 -2.99 -0.91
CA LEU A 170 -13.08 -4.06 -0.07
C LEU A 170 -14.07 -3.44 0.91
N GLU A 171 -15.31 -3.87 0.90
CA GLU A 171 -16.24 -3.61 1.97
C GLU A 171 -15.75 -4.39 3.20
N SER A 172 -14.67 -3.92 3.81
CA SER A 172 -14.36 -4.34 5.17
C SER A 172 -15.51 -3.85 6.04
N ALA A 173 -15.92 -4.67 7.00
CA ALA A 173 -16.89 -4.31 8.01
C ALA A 173 -16.69 -2.83 8.35
N ASP A 174 -17.75 -2.05 8.15
CA ASP A 174 -17.74 -0.60 8.30
C ASP A 174 -16.86 -0.19 9.47
N ILE A 175 -15.79 0.58 9.20
CA ILE A 175 -14.93 1.20 10.23
C ILE A 175 -15.78 2.16 11.11
N LYS A 176 -17.10 2.11 10.95
CA LYS A 176 -18.05 3.06 11.53
C LYS A 176 -17.92 3.20 13.04
N ASP A 177 -17.55 2.13 13.74
CA ASP A 177 -17.60 2.14 15.20
C ASP A 177 -16.38 1.55 15.91
N ASN A 178 -15.46 0.81 15.23
CA ASN A 178 -14.35 0.18 15.91
C ASN A 178 -13.12 -0.08 15.03
N LEU A 179 -12.12 0.83 15.13
CA LEU A 179 -10.85 0.71 14.44
C LEU A 179 -10.09 -0.59 14.81
N TYR A 180 -10.22 -1.06 16.05
CA TYR A 180 -9.58 -2.30 16.50
C TYR A 180 -10.16 -3.55 15.84
N GLN A 181 -11.48 -3.60 15.65
CA GLN A 181 -12.12 -4.71 14.92
C GLN A 181 -11.64 -4.72 13.46
N TYR A 182 -11.49 -3.56 12.85
CA TYR A 182 -10.93 -3.44 11.51
C TYR A 182 -9.51 -4.03 11.44
N ILE A 183 -8.60 -3.61 12.33
CA ILE A 183 -7.22 -4.09 12.37
C ILE A 183 -7.17 -5.61 12.54
N ASN A 184 -7.98 -6.17 13.44
CA ASN A 184 -8.03 -7.61 13.69
C ASN A 184 -8.58 -8.40 12.49
N SER A 185 -9.66 -7.93 11.88
CA SER A 185 -10.23 -8.58 10.71
C SER A 185 -9.25 -8.55 9.54
N ARG A 186 -8.59 -7.40 9.34
CA ARG A 186 -7.60 -7.23 8.28
C ARG A 186 -6.35 -8.07 8.49
N THR A 187 -5.85 -8.15 9.73
CA THR A 187 -4.75 -9.05 10.11
C THR A 187 -5.09 -10.50 9.77
N SER A 188 -6.27 -10.96 10.16
CA SER A 188 -6.72 -12.33 9.88
C SER A 188 -6.86 -12.59 8.38
N GLU A 189 -7.38 -11.64 7.63
CA GLU A 189 -7.53 -11.72 6.18
C GLU A 189 -6.16 -11.83 5.48
N LEU A 190 -5.19 -10.98 5.84
CA LEU A 190 -3.85 -11.00 5.26
C LEU A 190 -3.15 -12.35 5.50
N LEU A 191 -3.25 -12.88 6.72
CA LEU A 191 -2.73 -14.22 7.04
C LEU A 191 -3.39 -15.31 6.19
N GLN A 192 -4.72 -15.28 6.03
CA GLN A 192 -5.46 -16.23 5.19
C GLN A 192 -5.06 -16.11 3.70
N ARG A 193 -4.70 -14.93 3.24
CA ARG A 193 -4.21 -14.68 1.87
C ARG A 193 -2.73 -15.08 1.67
N GLY A 194 -2.09 -15.63 2.69
CA GLY A 194 -0.74 -16.18 2.64
C GLY A 194 0.37 -15.15 2.82
N ILE A 195 0.08 -13.98 3.38
CA ILE A 195 1.09 -13.01 3.78
C ILE A 195 1.81 -13.55 5.02
N PRO A 196 3.16 -13.60 5.05
CA PRO A 196 3.92 -14.00 6.22
C PRO A 196 3.61 -13.12 7.42
N ALA A 197 3.49 -13.71 8.62
CA ALA A 197 3.13 -12.97 9.83
C ALA A 197 4.09 -11.80 10.14
N ALA A 198 5.37 -11.94 9.79
CA ALA A 198 6.35 -10.86 9.94
C ALA A 198 6.04 -9.63 9.08
N ASP A 199 5.44 -9.84 7.90
CA ASP A 199 5.17 -8.77 6.92
C ASP A 199 3.77 -8.17 7.11
N VAL A 200 2.86 -8.88 7.83
CA VAL A 200 1.49 -8.41 8.10
C VAL A 200 1.52 -7.07 8.83
N ASN A 201 2.42 -6.89 9.79
CA ASN A 201 2.51 -5.64 10.56
C ASN A 201 2.82 -4.43 9.67
N ASP A 202 3.72 -4.58 8.69
CA ASP A 202 4.08 -3.49 7.78
C ASP A 202 2.90 -3.09 6.87
N LEU A 203 2.13 -4.06 6.40
CA LEU A 203 0.91 -3.82 5.64
C LEU A 203 -0.20 -3.17 6.48
N ILE A 204 -0.38 -3.63 7.72
CA ILE A 204 -1.37 -3.05 8.64
C ILE A 204 -1.04 -1.58 8.93
N VAL A 205 0.23 -1.22 9.08
CA VAL A 205 0.61 0.19 9.29
C VAL A 205 0.29 1.07 8.07
N LEU A 206 0.46 0.56 6.85
CA LEU A 206 -0.01 1.24 5.64
C LEU A 206 -1.54 1.36 5.63
N ASP A 207 -2.24 0.28 5.96
CA ASP A 207 -3.69 0.25 6.01
C ASP A 207 -4.27 1.16 7.10
N ILE A 208 -3.60 1.28 8.26
CA ILE A 208 -4.06 2.10 9.38
C ILE A 208 -4.17 3.57 8.97
N ASN A 209 -3.19 4.14 8.29
CA ASN A 209 -3.24 5.54 7.89
C ASN A 209 -4.45 5.82 6.99
N ASN A 210 -4.68 4.98 5.99
CA ASN A 210 -5.83 5.11 5.10
C ASN A 210 -7.17 4.82 5.79
N ALA A 211 -7.20 3.77 6.64
CA ALA A 211 -8.38 3.42 7.42
C ALA A 211 -8.72 4.51 8.43
N PHE A 212 -7.69 5.13 9.01
CA PHE A 212 -7.84 6.17 10.00
C PHE A 212 -8.42 7.46 9.40
N SER A 213 -7.97 7.91 8.23
CA SER A 213 -8.55 9.06 7.53
C SER A 213 -10.05 8.86 7.23
N HIS A 214 -10.45 7.62 6.94
CA HIS A 214 -11.86 7.30 6.76
C HIS A 214 -12.64 7.22 8.07
N TYR A 215 -12.02 6.74 9.13
CA TYR A 215 -12.59 6.68 10.47
C TYR A 215 -12.80 8.08 11.02
N SER A 216 -11.79 8.93 11.01
CA SER A 216 -11.86 10.31 11.50
C SER A 216 -12.85 11.15 10.69
N GLY A 217 -12.82 11.05 9.35
CA GLY A 217 -13.79 11.69 8.48
C GLY A 217 -15.22 11.18 8.69
N GLY A 218 -15.39 9.89 9.00
CA GLY A 218 -16.68 9.30 9.37
C GLY A 218 -17.22 9.86 10.70
N LEU A 219 -16.36 9.99 11.70
CA LEU A 219 -16.70 10.61 12.97
C LEU A 219 -17.06 12.10 12.79
N ALA A 220 -16.27 12.85 12.06
CA ALA A 220 -16.49 14.28 11.82
C ALA A 220 -17.82 14.56 11.09
N ARG A 221 -18.26 13.68 10.19
CA ARG A 221 -19.56 13.82 9.49
C ARG A 221 -20.78 13.63 10.40
N ARG A 222 -20.62 13.00 11.57
CA ARG A 222 -21.71 12.82 12.54
C ARG A 222 -22.04 14.11 13.30
N VAL A 223 -21.15 15.10 13.27
CA VAL A 223 -21.29 16.36 14.02
C VAL A 223 -21.10 17.54 13.08
N VAL A 224 -22.16 18.29 12.85
CA VAL A 224 -22.15 19.48 11.97
C VAL A 224 -21.77 20.74 12.73
N ASN A 225 -21.97 20.77 14.07
CA ASN A 225 -21.68 21.94 14.90
C ASN A 225 -21.41 21.57 16.38
N LYS A 226 -20.80 22.51 17.12
CA LYS A 226 -20.47 22.35 18.55
C LYS A 226 -21.68 22.03 19.44
N SER A 227 -22.88 22.47 19.08
CA SER A 227 -24.11 22.21 19.89
C SER A 227 -24.59 20.76 19.76
N GLN A 228 -24.32 20.10 18.66
CA GLN A 228 -24.54 18.65 18.49
C GLN A 228 -23.48 17.85 19.24
N LEU A 229 -22.23 18.29 19.20
CA LEU A 229 -21.13 17.65 19.94
C LEU A 229 -21.41 17.63 21.45
N ALA A 230 -21.86 18.74 22.03
CA ALA A 230 -22.17 18.85 23.45
C ALA A 230 -23.33 17.94 23.92
N LYS A 231 -24.11 17.38 23.00
CA LYS A 231 -25.14 16.37 23.32
C LYS A 231 -24.58 14.94 23.37
N LEU A 232 -23.46 14.72 22.75
CA LEU A 232 -22.84 13.38 22.55
C LEU A 232 -21.59 13.17 23.40
N VAL A 233 -20.91 14.25 23.77
CA VAL A 233 -19.61 14.24 24.43
C VAL A 233 -19.66 15.12 25.69
N ASP A 234 -18.99 14.67 26.76
CA ASP A 234 -18.89 15.44 28.01
C ASP A 234 -18.13 16.75 27.78
N ASP A 235 -18.68 17.86 28.33
CA ASP A 235 -18.09 19.20 28.19
C ASP A 235 -16.65 19.31 28.72
N ARG A 236 -16.26 18.49 29.69
CA ARG A 236 -14.89 18.43 30.20
C ARG A 236 -13.94 17.89 29.14
N LEU A 237 -14.36 16.85 28.43
CA LEU A 237 -13.57 16.26 27.34
C LEU A 237 -13.42 17.26 26.19
N ILE A 238 -14.52 17.95 25.83
CA ILE A 238 -14.50 18.99 24.78
C ILE A 238 -13.46 20.06 25.09
N ARG A 239 -13.43 20.56 26.34
CA ARG A 239 -12.45 21.57 26.77
C ARG A 239 -11.00 21.06 26.75
N LEU A 240 -10.78 19.81 27.17
CA LEU A 240 -9.45 19.20 27.14
C LEU A 240 -8.91 19.08 25.71
N VAL A 241 -9.76 18.62 24.78
CA VAL A 241 -9.37 18.48 23.36
C VAL A 241 -9.16 19.85 22.71
N GLU A 242 -10.00 20.84 23.02
CA GLU A 242 -9.84 22.20 22.48
C GLU A 242 -8.52 22.84 22.95
N ALA A 243 -8.21 22.76 24.23
CA ALA A 243 -6.96 23.26 24.79
C ALA A 243 -5.74 22.53 24.22
N PHE A 244 -5.84 21.21 24.04
CA PHE A 244 -4.79 20.39 23.46
C PHE A 244 -4.50 20.78 22.01
N LEU A 245 -5.52 20.92 21.16
CA LEU A 245 -5.32 21.31 19.77
C LEU A 245 -4.76 22.72 19.63
N GLN A 246 -5.16 23.67 20.48
CA GLN A 246 -4.54 25.01 20.50
C GLN A 246 -3.03 24.94 20.83
N GLN A 247 -2.63 24.06 21.76
CA GLN A 247 -1.22 23.84 22.06
C GLN A 247 -0.51 23.13 20.91
N ALA A 248 -1.15 22.16 20.26
CA ALA A 248 -0.61 21.46 19.11
C ALA A 248 -0.37 22.41 17.93
N GLU A 249 -1.32 23.33 17.65
CA GLU A 249 -1.19 24.36 16.60
C GLU A 249 0.06 25.23 16.81
N GLN A 250 0.31 25.62 18.07
CA GLN A 250 1.51 26.40 18.42
C GLN A 250 2.78 25.58 18.33
N HIS A 251 2.74 24.32 18.80
CA HIS A 251 3.92 23.45 18.85
C HIS A 251 4.39 23.00 17.46
N PHE A 252 3.44 22.60 16.60
CA PHE A 252 3.73 22.11 15.26
C PHE A 252 3.65 23.19 14.18
N SER A 253 3.29 24.44 14.54
CA SER A 253 3.08 25.56 13.60
C SER A 253 2.11 25.20 12.47
N ARG A 254 1.03 24.50 12.82
CA ARG A 254 0.07 23.92 11.87
C ARG A 254 -1.35 24.14 12.38
N LEU A 255 -2.30 24.48 11.49
CA LEU A 255 -3.73 24.60 11.83
C LEU A 255 -4.41 23.25 11.66
N TYR A 256 -5.30 22.92 12.58
CA TYR A 256 -6.11 21.71 12.54
C TYR A 256 -7.53 22.02 12.12
N PRO A 257 -8.09 21.28 11.13
CA PRO A 257 -9.48 21.48 10.70
C PRO A 257 -10.46 21.10 11.81
N ALA A 258 -11.68 21.66 11.74
CA ALA A 258 -12.75 21.32 12.68
C ALA A 258 -13.07 19.80 12.70
N ALA A 259 -12.82 19.10 11.60
CA ALA A 259 -12.96 17.66 11.49
C ALA A 259 -12.06 16.90 12.48
N THR A 260 -10.80 17.32 12.64
CA THR A 260 -9.86 16.74 13.62
C THR A 260 -10.36 16.94 15.05
N PHE A 261 -10.87 18.14 15.37
CA PHE A 261 -11.44 18.42 16.68
C PHE A 261 -12.67 17.53 16.98
N TYR A 262 -13.62 17.44 16.06
CA TYR A 262 -14.80 16.59 16.24
C TYR A 262 -14.45 15.11 16.30
N GLY A 263 -13.54 14.69 15.43
CA GLY A 263 -13.03 13.31 15.40
C GLY A 263 -12.39 12.90 16.72
N LEU A 264 -11.48 13.70 17.26
CA LEU A 264 -10.84 13.48 18.57
C LEU A 264 -11.84 13.41 19.73
N CYS A 265 -12.78 14.37 19.79
CA CYS A 265 -13.79 14.37 20.82
C CYS A 265 -14.65 13.09 20.82
N LEU A 266 -15.09 12.67 19.64
CA LEU A 266 -15.92 11.47 19.49
C LEU A 266 -15.11 10.19 19.74
N HIS A 267 -13.87 10.13 19.27
CA HIS A 267 -12.98 8.99 19.51
C HIS A 267 -12.76 8.79 21.01
N LEU A 268 -12.29 9.82 21.72
CA LEU A 268 -12.04 9.74 23.16
C LEU A 268 -13.30 9.51 23.99
N SER A 269 -14.46 10.07 23.58
CA SER A 269 -15.74 9.77 24.20
C SER A 269 -16.10 8.29 24.09
N ASN A 270 -15.88 7.69 22.93
CA ASN A 270 -16.12 6.28 22.69
C ASN A 270 -15.17 5.40 23.54
N VAL A 271 -13.88 5.76 23.60
CA VAL A 271 -12.90 5.08 24.42
C VAL A 271 -13.28 5.11 25.91
N LEU A 272 -13.74 6.25 26.43
CA LEU A 272 -14.19 6.40 27.81
C LEU A 272 -15.43 5.57 28.13
N GLN A 273 -16.32 5.35 27.16
CA GLN A 273 -17.51 4.51 27.35
C GLN A 273 -17.21 3.01 27.31
N HIS A 274 -16.08 2.59 26.73
CA HIS A 274 -15.73 1.18 26.48
C HIS A 274 -14.39 0.77 27.09
N THR A 275 -14.00 1.38 28.22
CA THR A 275 -12.72 1.10 28.91
C THR A 275 -12.53 -0.38 29.30
N ASP A 276 -13.61 -1.10 29.55
CA ASP A 276 -13.61 -2.50 30.00
C ASP A 276 -13.72 -3.54 28.86
N SER A 277 -13.79 -3.09 27.60
CA SER A 277 -13.90 -4.03 26.48
C SER A 277 -12.63 -4.88 26.33
N VAL A 278 -12.81 -6.20 26.34
CA VAL A 278 -11.73 -7.21 26.14
C VAL A 278 -11.34 -7.29 24.66
N GLU A 279 -11.63 -6.28 23.85
CA GLU A 279 -11.31 -6.28 22.44
C GLU A 279 -9.81 -6.31 22.20
N ARG A 280 -9.41 -7.06 21.17
CA ARG A 280 -8.02 -7.34 20.87
C ARG A 280 -7.24 -6.04 20.62
N ARG A 281 -6.06 -5.96 21.22
CA ARG A 281 -5.13 -4.82 21.20
C ARG A 281 -4.30 -4.80 19.93
N LEU A 282 -3.75 -3.63 19.59
CA LEU A 282 -2.61 -3.58 18.69
C LEU A 282 -1.50 -4.51 19.20
N THR A 283 -0.81 -5.19 18.29
CA THR A 283 0.39 -5.91 18.70
C THR A 283 1.48 -4.90 19.08
N SER A 284 2.40 -5.32 19.96
CA SER A 284 3.51 -4.44 20.36
C SER A 284 4.31 -3.92 19.17
N ASP A 285 4.47 -4.74 18.13
CA ASP A 285 5.19 -4.34 16.92
C ASP A 285 4.42 -3.30 16.10
N GLN A 286 3.11 -3.43 15.97
CA GLN A 286 2.26 -2.43 15.31
C GLN A 286 2.31 -1.09 16.02
N LEU A 287 2.21 -1.12 17.35
CA LEU A 287 2.32 0.08 18.17
C LEU A 287 3.68 0.74 18.03
N LEU A 288 4.77 -0.03 18.13
CA LEU A 288 6.13 0.47 17.97
C LEU A 288 6.37 1.08 16.58
N GLN A 289 5.79 0.53 15.54
CA GLN A 289 5.91 1.11 14.20
C GLN A 289 5.21 2.46 14.10
N ILE A 290 3.98 2.60 14.62
CA ILE A 290 3.26 3.88 14.65
C ILE A 290 4.08 4.90 15.45
N ILE A 291 4.56 4.53 16.64
CA ILE A 291 5.40 5.39 17.48
C ILE A 291 6.66 5.83 16.74
N ASN A 292 7.35 4.90 16.07
CA ASN A 292 8.59 5.22 15.36
C ASN A 292 8.37 6.12 14.14
N THR A 293 7.22 6.01 13.48
CA THR A 293 6.87 6.85 12.35
C THR A 293 6.50 8.27 12.78
N HIS A 294 5.81 8.42 13.92
CA HIS A 294 5.22 9.69 14.41
C HIS A 294 5.69 10.03 15.82
N LYS A 295 7.01 10.02 16.05
CA LYS A 295 7.62 10.17 17.40
C LYS A 295 7.23 11.46 18.10
N ASN A 296 7.24 12.56 17.38
CA ASN A 296 6.98 13.89 17.94
C ASN A 296 5.50 14.03 18.31
N GLU A 297 4.62 13.63 17.42
CA GLU A 297 3.18 13.66 17.60
C GLU A 297 2.76 12.72 18.73
N TYR A 298 3.36 11.52 18.79
CA TYR A 298 3.10 10.55 19.87
C TYR A 298 3.50 11.10 21.24
N ALA A 299 4.71 11.66 21.34
CA ALA A 299 5.19 12.24 22.60
C ALA A 299 4.29 13.40 23.07
N PHE A 300 3.81 14.23 22.13
CA PHE A 300 2.89 15.31 22.41
C PHE A 300 1.50 14.79 22.81
N SER A 301 0.99 13.78 22.10
CA SER A 301 -0.33 13.18 22.34
C SER A 301 -0.46 12.53 23.71
N SER A 302 0.63 12.01 24.26
CA SER A 302 0.64 11.41 25.60
C SER A 302 0.21 12.39 26.70
N GLN A 303 0.35 13.70 26.48
CA GLN A 303 -0.10 14.73 27.41
C GLN A 303 -1.62 14.79 27.48
N LEU A 304 -2.30 14.70 26.33
CA LEU A 304 -3.77 14.68 26.29
C LEU A 304 -4.30 13.45 27.03
N ILE A 305 -3.75 12.28 26.74
CA ILE A 305 -4.16 11.03 27.38
C ILE A 305 -3.99 11.12 28.89
N THR A 306 -2.86 11.59 29.37
CA THR A 306 -2.60 11.80 30.82
C THR A 306 -3.63 12.76 31.44
N ASN A 307 -4.00 13.83 30.76
CA ASN A 307 -4.99 14.79 31.24
C ASN A 307 -6.42 14.17 31.27
N VAL A 308 -6.77 13.38 30.27
CA VAL A 308 -8.05 12.66 30.22
C VAL A 308 -8.11 11.61 31.34
N GLU A 309 -7.04 10.85 31.57
CA GLU A 309 -6.96 9.89 32.67
C GLU A 309 -7.17 10.53 34.04
N LYS A 310 -6.57 11.69 34.28
CA LYS A 310 -6.71 12.45 35.53
C LYS A 310 -8.12 13.01 35.68
N GLU A 311 -8.70 13.62 34.63
CA GLU A 311 -10.01 14.27 34.69
C GLU A 311 -11.15 13.27 34.86
N PHE A 312 -11.05 12.09 34.22
CA PHE A 312 -12.09 11.07 34.26
C PHE A 312 -11.81 9.92 35.24
N ASN A 313 -10.63 9.96 35.93
CA ASN A 313 -10.19 8.94 36.88
C ASN A 313 -10.22 7.53 36.27
N VAL A 314 -9.67 7.39 35.08
CA VAL A 314 -9.56 6.13 34.32
C VAL A 314 -8.14 5.89 33.90
N THR A 315 -7.79 4.63 33.57
CA THR A 315 -6.52 4.30 32.94
C THR A 315 -6.79 3.91 31.49
N LEU A 316 -6.19 4.64 30.56
CA LEU A 316 -6.31 4.39 29.14
C LEU A 316 -5.13 3.55 28.64
N ARG A 317 -5.30 2.97 27.47
CA ARG A 317 -4.28 2.10 26.87
C ARG A 317 -3.20 2.94 26.20
N PRO A 318 -1.94 2.45 26.12
CA PRO A 318 -0.86 3.15 25.40
C PRO A 318 -1.19 3.43 23.92
N GLU A 319 -2.01 2.58 23.31
CA GLU A 319 -2.46 2.69 21.93
C GLU A 319 -3.25 3.98 21.69
N GLU A 320 -3.95 4.50 22.69
CA GLU A 320 -4.75 5.73 22.54
C GLU A 320 -3.87 6.95 22.24
N SER A 321 -2.66 7.02 22.83
CA SER A 321 -1.69 8.06 22.47
C SER A 321 -1.25 7.95 21.00
N ALA A 322 -1.14 6.73 20.47
CA ALA A 322 -0.81 6.53 19.06
C ALA A 322 -1.95 6.96 18.14
N PHE A 323 -3.21 6.69 18.50
CA PHE A 323 -4.36 7.16 17.72
C PHE A 323 -4.51 8.68 17.76
N VAL A 324 -4.32 9.31 18.92
CA VAL A 324 -4.28 10.77 19.00
C VAL A 324 -3.16 11.34 18.13
N ALA A 325 -1.99 10.72 18.09
CA ALA A 325 -0.90 11.13 17.21
C ALA A 325 -1.30 11.07 15.72
N LEU A 326 -2.04 10.04 15.31
CA LEU A 326 -2.54 9.93 13.93
C LEU A 326 -3.51 11.07 13.58
N PHE A 327 -4.37 11.51 14.52
CA PHE A 327 -5.23 12.69 14.31
C PHE A 327 -4.42 13.98 14.10
N LEU A 328 -3.24 14.08 14.71
CA LEU A 328 -2.34 15.22 14.51
C LEU A 328 -1.58 15.16 13.18
N CYS A 329 -1.44 13.97 12.58
CA CYS A 329 -0.74 13.78 11.31
C CYS A 329 -1.64 13.97 10.08
N GLU A 330 -2.97 13.93 10.24
CA GLU A 330 -3.89 14.14 9.11
C GLU A 330 -3.68 15.52 8.51
N ASP A 331 -3.18 15.55 7.27
CA ASP A 331 -3.23 16.75 6.45
C ASP A 331 -4.70 17.02 6.16
N GLY A 332 -5.18 18.19 6.54
CA GLY A 332 -6.48 18.65 6.14
C GLY A 332 -6.55 18.65 4.62
N ALA A 333 -6.96 17.52 4.04
CA ALA A 333 -7.39 17.49 2.66
C ALA A 333 -8.57 18.45 2.60
N GLU A 334 -8.32 19.66 2.12
CA GLU A 334 -9.37 20.54 1.65
C GLU A 334 -10.18 19.72 0.64
N THR A 335 -11.32 19.23 1.10
CA THR A 335 -12.37 18.79 0.19
C THR A 335 -12.89 20.06 -0.45
N ASN A 336 -12.28 20.47 -1.54
CA ASN A 336 -12.92 21.34 -2.49
C ASN A 336 -14.10 20.56 -3.08
N ASP A 337 -15.29 21.09 -2.83
CA ASP A 337 -16.55 20.72 -3.48
C ASP A 337 -16.46 20.67 -5.02
#